data_7b934027c136c6a58ec98c0808247ce1
#
_entry.id   7b934027c136c6a58ec98c0808247ce1
#
_cell.length_a   1.000
_cell.length_b   1.000
_cell.length_c   1.000
_cell.angle_alpha   90.00
_cell.angle_beta   90.00
_cell.angle_gamma   90.00
#
_symmetry.space_group_name_H-M   'P 1'
#
loop_
_entity.id
_entity.type
_entity.pdbx_description
1 polymer ?
#
loop_
_entity_poly.entity_id
_entity_poly.type
_entity_poly.pdbx_seq_one_letter_code
_entity_poly.pdbx_strand_id
1 'polypeptide(L)'
;MWSLMLLKPDIVAHPVLLKATLRELLDAGIVIAAASKVQLSREKAQKLYETHRGKFFFYRLVRHVTSGPVVAMRVEGDVRKILGSSHFYPLPTDGNFSTIRQRCALSDVRNVAHASDSEAAERELALFEPLPPSQLFLSETLGSAYAVEIRS
;
A
#
# COMPACT_ATOMS: atom_id res chain seq x y z
N MET A 1 -14.81 7.81 -1.51
CA MET A 1 -14.08 8.31 -0.34
C MET A 1 -12.57 8.08 -0.53
N TRP A 2 -11.79 9.10 -0.28
CA TRP A 2 -10.34 8.99 -0.34
C TRP A 2 -9.80 8.29 0.90
N SER A 3 -8.80 7.45 0.70
CA SER A 3 -8.12 6.74 1.79
C SER A 3 -6.63 6.66 1.54
N LEU A 4 -5.89 6.32 2.59
CA LEU A 4 -4.46 6.06 2.50
C LEU A 4 -4.23 4.60 2.12
N MET A 5 -3.39 4.39 1.11
CA MET A 5 -2.77 3.09 0.86
C MET A 5 -1.26 3.26 0.93
N LEU A 6 -0.61 2.44 1.71
CA LEU A 6 0.83 2.51 1.89
C LEU A 6 1.43 1.17 1.48
N LEU A 7 2.21 1.18 0.40
CA LEU A 7 2.94 -0.01 -0.02
C LEU A 7 4.17 -0.18 0.86
N LYS A 8 4.31 -1.35 1.45
CA LYS A 8 5.34 -1.64 2.44
C LYS A 8 6.69 -1.97 1.79
N PRO A 9 7.79 -1.93 2.57
CA PRO A 9 9.12 -2.18 2.03
C PRO A 9 9.30 -3.52 1.32
N ASP A 10 8.54 -4.55 1.71
CA ASP A 10 8.59 -5.87 1.06
C ASP A 10 8.22 -5.82 -0.43
N ILE A 11 7.36 -4.86 -0.82
CA ILE A 11 6.98 -4.64 -2.22
C ILE A 11 7.85 -3.55 -2.86
N VAL A 12 8.05 -2.43 -2.14
CA VAL A 12 8.76 -1.27 -2.70
C VAL A 12 10.21 -1.59 -3.06
N ALA A 13 10.84 -2.51 -2.32
CA ALA A 13 12.22 -2.94 -2.58
C ALA A 13 12.36 -3.79 -3.86
N HIS A 14 11.26 -4.26 -4.43
CA HIS A 14 11.27 -5.13 -5.61
C HIS A 14 10.59 -4.42 -6.80
N PRO A 15 11.37 -3.83 -7.73
CA PRO A 15 10.79 -3.04 -8.83
C PRO A 15 9.74 -3.78 -9.65
N VAL A 16 9.93 -5.08 -9.90
CA VAL A 16 8.97 -5.89 -10.67
C VAL A 16 7.66 -6.05 -9.90
N LEU A 17 7.73 -6.33 -8.61
CA LEU A 17 6.55 -6.50 -7.76
C LEU A 17 5.82 -5.17 -7.56
N LEU A 18 6.56 -4.09 -7.37
CA LEU A 18 5.98 -2.74 -7.25
C LEU A 18 5.20 -2.38 -8.50
N LYS A 19 5.81 -2.56 -9.68
CA LYS A 19 5.18 -2.27 -10.96
C LYS A 19 3.91 -3.12 -11.16
N ALA A 20 4.01 -4.42 -10.88
CA ALA A 20 2.87 -5.34 -11.03
C ALA A 20 1.71 -4.97 -10.09
N THR A 21 2.02 -4.60 -8.85
CA THR A 21 1.02 -4.19 -7.86
C THR A 21 0.29 -2.92 -8.31
N LEU A 22 1.04 -1.91 -8.75
CA LEU A 22 0.46 -0.65 -9.23
C LEU A 22 -0.42 -0.87 -10.46
N ARG A 23 0.02 -1.68 -11.42
CA ARG A 23 -0.77 -2.00 -12.60
C ARG A 23 -2.06 -2.72 -12.25
N GLU A 24 -1.99 -3.66 -11.32
CA GLU A 24 -3.18 -4.40 -10.90
C GLU A 24 -4.21 -3.48 -10.22
N LEU A 25 -3.76 -2.54 -9.40
CA LEU A 25 -4.63 -1.55 -8.79
C LEU A 25 -5.30 -0.67 -9.84
N LEU A 26 -4.53 -0.16 -10.79
CA LEU A 26 -5.05 0.69 -11.86
C LEU A 26 -6.02 -0.07 -12.77
N ASP A 27 -5.68 -1.30 -13.15
CA ASP A 27 -6.52 -2.14 -14.01
C ASP A 27 -7.85 -2.48 -13.32
N ALA A 28 -7.86 -2.55 -12.00
CA ALA A 28 -9.07 -2.79 -11.22
C ALA A 28 -9.91 -1.53 -11.01
N GLY A 29 -9.50 -0.39 -11.55
CA GLY A 29 -10.24 0.86 -11.46
C GLY A 29 -9.95 1.70 -10.22
N ILE A 30 -8.91 1.37 -9.46
CA ILE A 30 -8.49 2.19 -8.32
C ILE A 30 -7.92 3.50 -8.83
N VAL A 31 -8.40 4.62 -8.28
CA VAL A 31 -7.89 5.95 -8.60
C VAL A 31 -6.75 6.27 -7.63
N ILE A 32 -5.56 6.54 -8.17
CA ILE A 32 -4.39 6.96 -7.39
C ILE A 32 -4.16 8.44 -7.69
N ALA A 33 -4.64 9.32 -6.80
CA ALA A 33 -4.59 10.77 -7.02
C ALA A 33 -3.24 11.37 -6.66
N ALA A 34 -2.59 10.83 -5.64
CA ALA A 34 -1.31 11.33 -5.14
C ALA A 34 -0.45 10.16 -4.68
N ALA A 35 0.87 10.29 -4.83
CA ALA A 35 1.79 9.24 -4.43
C ALA A 35 3.18 9.81 -4.18
N SER A 36 3.88 9.27 -3.17
CA SER A 36 5.26 9.60 -2.90
C SER A 36 5.99 8.44 -2.25
N LYS A 37 7.23 8.22 -2.68
CA LYS A 37 8.14 7.28 -2.04
C LYS A 37 8.82 8.00 -0.88
N VAL A 38 8.60 7.51 0.34
CA VAL A 38 9.08 8.16 1.55
C VAL A 38 9.70 7.16 2.52
N GLN A 39 10.61 7.64 3.38
CA GLN A 39 11.15 6.87 4.49
C GLN A 39 10.40 7.29 5.76
N LEU A 40 9.67 6.37 6.37
CA LEU A 40 8.95 6.67 7.60
C LEU A 40 9.87 6.78 8.79
N SER A 41 9.62 7.78 9.65
CA SER A 41 10.18 7.83 10.98
C SER A 41 9.45 6.83 11.88
N ARG A 42 10.13 6.40 12.93
CA ARG A 42 9.52 5.53 13.94
C ARG A 42 8.28 6.16 14.56
N GLU A 43 8.35 7.47 14.84
CA GLU A 43 7.24 8.22 15.42
C GLU A 43 6.00 8.22 14.50
N LYS A 44 6.20 8.48 13.22
CA LYS A 44 5.10 8.47 12.23
C LYS A 44 4.51 7.07 12.07
N ALA A 45 5.35 6.04 12.05
CA ALA A 45 4.90 4.66 11.98
C ALA A 45 4.06 4.27 13.21
N GLN A 46 4.47 4.69 14.39
CA GLN A 46 3.70 4.45 15.61
C GLN A 46 2.33 5.13 15.57
N LYS A 47 2.26 6.36 15.05
CA LYS A 47 1.00 7.08 14.87
C LYS A 47 0.09 6.38 13.85
N LEU A 48 0.67 5.88 12.76
CA LEU A 48 -0.09 5.14 11.74
C LEU A 48 -0.77 3.91 12.33
N TYR A 49 -0.05 3.18 13.17
CA TYR A 49 -0.54 1.93 13.78
C TYR A 49 -1.06 2.12 15.20
N GLU A 50 -1.46 3.34 15.58
CA GLU A 50 -1.91 3.68 16.94
C GLU A 50 -3.00 2.74 17.46
N THR A 51 -3.94 2.33 16.60
CA THR A 51 -5.03 1.43 16.97
C THR A 51 -4.55 0.03 17.35
N HIS A 52 -3.32 -0.31 16.98
CA HIS A 52 -2.70 -1.60 17.30
C HIS A 52 -1.75 -1.52 18.50
N ARG A 53 -1.62 -0.35 19.12
CA ARG A 53 -0.77 -0.18 20.30
C ARG A 53 -1.23 -1.13 21.42
N GLY A 54 -0.29 -1.81 22.03
CA GLY A 54 -0.59 -2.83 23.03
C GLY A 54 -0.76 -4.24 22.49
N LYS A 55 -0.91 -4.41 21.20
CA LYS A 55 -0.96 -5.74 20.57
C LYS A 55 0.46 -6.28 20.40
N PHE A 56 0.60 -7.61 20.46
CA PHE A 56 1.92 -8.25 20.43
C PHE A 56 2.68 -7.96 19.12
N PHE A 57 1.99 -7.70 18.03
CA PHE A 57 2.60 -7.46 16.72
C PHE A 57 2.91 -5.98 16.43
N PHE A 58 2.56 -5.06 17.34
CA PHE A 58 2.71 -3.61 17.12
C PHE A 58 4.14 -3.23 16.74
N TYR A 59 5.12 -3.64 17.53
CA TYR A 59 6.51 -3.28 17.28
C TYR A 59 7.08 -3.95 16.02
N ARG A 60 6.56 -5.12 15.66
CA ARG A 60 6.94 -5.79 14.41
C ARG A 60 6.45 -5.00 13.20
N LEU A 61 5.22 -4.49 13.25
CA LEU A 61 4.68 -3.60 12.21
C LEU A 61 5.52 -2.34 12.06
N VAL A 62 5.80 -1.66 13.18
CA VAL A 62 6.59 -0.43 13.19
C VAL A 62 7.99 -0.68 12.63
N ARG A 63 8.64 -1.75 13.07
CA ARG A 63 9.98 -2.11 12.60
C ARG A 63 9.98 -2.37 11.10
N HIS A 64 8.99 -3.09 10.61
CA HIS A 64 8.93 -3.44 9.18
C HIS A 64 8.73 -2.20 8.30
N VAL A 65 7.76 -1.35 8.61
CA VAL A 65 7.48 -0.17 7.76
C VAL A 65 8.55 0.90 7.83
N THR A 66 9.44 0.85 8.83
CA THR A 66 10.58 1.74 8.94
C THR A 66 11.89 1.13 8.41
N SER A 67 11.85 -0.15 8.01
CA SER A 67 13.06 -0.86 7.54
C SER A 67 13.54 -0.45 6.16
N GLY A 68 12.73 0.26 5.40
CA GLY A 68 13.06 0.73 4.06
C GLY A 68 12.00 1.69 3.57
N PRO A 69 12.18 2.24 2.34
CA PRO A 69 11.19 3.15 1.76
C PRO A 69 9.83 2.49 1.57
N VAL A 70 8.78 3.28 1.74
CA VAL A 70 7.40 2.92 1.47
C VAL A 70 6.85 3.85 0.39
N VAL A 71 5.73 3.49 -0.22
CA VAL A 71 5.00 4.37 -1.13
C VAL A 71 3.67 4.72 -0.47
N ALA A 72 3.51 6.00 -0.11
CA ALA A 72 2.27 6.51 0.44
C ALA A 72 1.41 7.06 -0.69
N MET A 73 0.13 6.65 -0.75
CA MET A 73 -0.78 7.00 -1.83
C MET A 73 -2.13 7.42 -1.29
N ARG A 74 -2.70 8.44 -1.94
CA ARG A 74 -4.10 8.83 -1.75
C ARG A 74 -4.90 8.14 -2.83
N VAL A 75 -5.81 7.24 -2.42
CA VAL A 75 -6.53 6.38 -3.35
C VAL A 75 -8.03 6.43 -3.13
N GLU A 76 -8.78 6.08 -4.18
CA GLU A 76 -10.22 5.88 -4.10
C GLU A 76 -10.59 4.60 -4.82
N GLY A 77 -11.50 3.83 -4.21
CA GLY A 77 -11.95 2.55 -4.74
C GLY A 77 -11.93 1.46 -3.68
N ASP A 78 -12.37 0.27 -4.05
CA ASP A 78 -12.41 -0.88 -3.14
C ASP A 78 -11.05 -1.58 -3.07
N VAL A 79 -10.10 -0.91 -2.43
CA VAL A 79 -8.71 -1.36 -2.33
C VAL A 79 -8.61 -2.68 -1.58
N ARG A 80 -9.42 -2.84 -0.53
CA ARG A 80 -9.36 -4.03 0.33
C ARG A 80 -9.75 -5.30 -0.39
N LYS A 81 -10.71 -5.21 -1.29
CA LYS A 81 -11.13 -6.35 -2.11
C LYS A 81 -9.99 -6.87 -2.97
N ILE A 82 -9.21 -5.96 -3.56
CA ILE A 82 -8.09 -6.31 -4.44
C ILE A 82 -6.89 -6.76 -3.63
N LEU A 83 -6.59 -6.05 -2.54
CA LEU A 83 -5.44 -6.30 -1.68
C LEU A 83 -5.61 -7.62 -0.90
N GLY A 84 -6.79 -7.86 -0.35
CA GLY A 84 -7.10 -9.04 0.43
C GLY A 84 -6.95 -8.86 1.92
N SER A 85 -7.17 -9.94 2.67
CA SER A 85 -7.12 -9.95 4.12
C SER A 85 -5.70 -9.69 4.65
N SER A 86 -5.61 -8.96 5.77
CA SER A 86 -4.35 -8.77 6.48
C SER A 86 -3.90 -10.03 7.23
N HIS A 87 -4.77 -11.00 7.40
CA HIS A 87 -4.44 -12.27 8.03
C HIS A 87 -3.75 -13.19 7.03
N PHE A 88 -2.56 -13.69 7.41
CA PHE A 88 -1.79 -14.57 6.55
C PHE A 88 -2.45 -15.95 6.41
N TYR A 89 -3.06 -16.44 7.48
CA TYR A 89 -3.79 -17.70 7.48
C TYR A 89 -5.28 -17.47 7.75
N PRO A 90 -6.19 -18.33 7.25
CA PRO A 90 -5.90 -19.47 6.38
C PRO A 90 -5.63 -19.07 4.94
N LEU A 91 -4.74 -19.80 4.28
CA LEU A 91 -4.52 -19.66 2.84
C LEU A 91 -5.57 -20.46 2.06
N PRO A 92 -5.87 -20.07 0.80
CA PRO A 92 -6.75 -20.87 -0.05
C PRO A 92 -6.22 -22.28 -0.24
N THR A 93 -7.10 -23.27 -0.06
CA THR A 93 -6.73 -24.70 -0.17
C THR A 93 -6.73 -25.22 -1.60
N ASP A 94 -7.40 -24.49 -2.51
CA ASP A 94 -7.54 -24.86 -3.92
C ASP A 94 -6.44 -24.30 -4.82
N GLY A 95 -5.46 -23.57 -4.26
CA GLY A 95 -4.41 -22.92 -5.01
C GLY A 95 -4.86 -21.66 -5.75
N ASN A 96 -6.10 -21.23 -5.55
CA ASN A 96 -6.66 -20.05 -6.23
C ASN A 96 -6.38 -18.79 -5.44
N PHE A 97 -5.21 -18.17 -5.67
CA PHE A 97 -4.80 -16.94 -5.02
C PHE A 97 -5.29 -15.74 -5.83
N SER A 98 -6.47 -15.21 -5.45
CA SER A 98 -7.14 -14.14 -6.21
C SER A 98 -6.74 -12.74 -5.77
N THR A 99 -6.22 -12.56 -4.55
CA THR A 99 -5.83 -11.24 -4.03
C THR A 99 -4.32 -11.04 -4.08
N ILE A 100 -3.90 -9.75 -4.04
CA ILE A 100 -2.46 -9.42 -4.05
C ILE A 100 -1.75 -10.01 -2.83
N ARG A 101 -2.36 -9.89 -1.64
CA ARG A 101 -1.75 -10.46 -0.43
C ARG A 101 -1.60 -11.96 -0.48
N GLN A 102 -2.58 -12.66 -1.06
CA GLN A 102 -2.49 -14.12 -1.21
C GLN A 102 -1.32 -14.53 -2.09
N ARG A 103 -1.00 -13.75 -3.12
CA ARG A 103 0.09 -14.04 -4.06
C ARG A 103 1.45 -13.55 -3.59
N CYS A 104 1.50 -12.45 -2.85
CA CYS A 104 2.75 -11.72 -2.58
C CYS A 104 3.12 -11.62 -1.10
N ALA A 105 2.20 -11.87 -0.16
CA ALA A 105 2.50 -11.73 1.26
C ALA A 105 3.50 -12.78 1.74
N LEU A 106 4.47 -12.35 2.55
CA LEU A 106 5.48 -13.22 3.14
C LEU A 106 5.14 -13.63 4.57
N SER A 107 4.37 -12.80 5.28
CA SER A 107 3.94 -13.05 6.66
C SER A 107 2.77 -12.14 7.01
N ASP A 108 2.30 -12.22 8.25
CA ASP A 108 1.25 -11.33 8.77
C ASP A 108 1.67 -9.86 8.84
N VAL A 109 2.97 -9.57 8.89
CA VAL A 109 3.54 -8.22 8.90
C VAL A 109 4.03 -7.81 7.52
N ARG A 110 4.74 -8.70 6.82
CA ARG A 110 5.22 -8.48 5.44
C ARG A 110 4.14 -8.88 4.45
N ASN A 111 3.05 -8.10 4.43
CA ASN A 111 1.84 -8.44 3.69
C ASN A 111 1.45 -7.38 2.65
N VAL A 112 2.46 -6.77 2.00
CA VAL A 112 2.33 -5.92 0.81
C VAL A 112 2.00 -4.48 1.14
N ALA A 113 0.87 -4.22 1.82
CA ALA A 113 0.39 -2.86 1.99
C ALA A 113 -0.46 -2.69 3.25
N HIS A 114 -0.56 -1.45 3.68
CA HIS A 114 -1.54 -0.98 4.65
C HIS A 114 -2.61 -0.20 3.89
N ALA A 115 -3.87 -0.50 4.15
CA ALA A 115 -5.02 0.25 3.63
C ALA A 115 -5.85 0.75 4.80
N SER A 116 -6.17 2.06 4.79
CA SER A 116 -6.96 2.66 5.86
C SER A 116 -8.37 2.12 5.91
N ASP A 117 -8.89 1.93 7.13
CA ASP A 117 -10.32 1.81 7.36
C ASP A 117 -11.01 3.13 7.04
N SER A 118 -12.30 3.08 6.69
CA SER A 118 -13.07 4.29 6.39
C SER A 118 -13.07 5.29 7.55
N GLU A 119 -13.10 4.80 8.79
CA GLU A 119 -13.08 5.66 9.98
C GLU A 119 -11.73 6.31 10.23
N ALA A 120 -10.64 5.67 9.84
CA ALA A 120 -9.28 6.14 10.07
C ALA A 120 -8.70 6.89 8.87
N ALA A 121 -9.35 6.85 7.71
CA ALA A 121 -8.80 7.33 6.46
C ALA A 121 -8.31 8.78 6.52
N GLU A 122 -9.14 9.68 7.03
CA GLU A 122 -8.80 11.11 7.11
C GLU A 122 -7.60 11.36 8.03
N ARG A 123 -7.59 10.71 9.20
CA ARG A 123 -6.49 10.83 10.15
C ARG A 123 -5.18 10.29 9.59
N GLU A 124 -5.24 9.13 8.94
CA GLU A 124 -4.05 8.49 8.39
C GLU A 124 -3.50 9.26 7.19
N LEU A 125 -4.37 9.76 6.30
CA LEU A 125 -3.94 10.62 5.19
C LEU A 125 -3.24 11.88 5.70
N ALA A 126 -3.74 12.49 6.77
CA ALA A 126 -3.14 13.70 7.34
C ALA A 126 -1.70 13.50 7.80
N LEU A 127 -1.29 12.27 8.16
CA LEU A 127 0.09 11.97 8.53
C LEU A 127 1.06 12.12 7.35
N PHE A 128 0.57 12.01 6.13
CA PHE A 128 1.41 12.02 4.93
C PHE A 128 1.20 13.24 4.06
N GLU A 129 0.12 13.98 4.28
CA GLU A 129 -0.19 15.14 3.45
C GLU A 129 0.72 16.34 3.78
N PRO A 130 1.06 17.19 2.78
CA PRO A 130 0.64 17.08 1.39
C PRO A 130 1.42 16.03 0.61
N LEU A 131 0.71 15.26 -0.22
CA LEU A 131 1.32 14.33 -1.16
C LEU A 131 1.31 14.93 -2.56
N PRO A 132 2.39 14.79 -3.34
CA PRO A 132 2.40 15.28 -4.72
C PRO A 132 1.44 14.49 -5.61
N PRO A 133 0.94 15.09 -6.72
CA PRO A 133 0.14 14.36 -7.69
C PRO A 133 0.85 13.10 -8.17
N SER A 134 0.08 12.05 -8.42
CA SER A 134 0.63 10.71 -8.73
C SER A 134 1.28 10.59 -10.10
N GLN A 135 1.02 11.51 -11.02
CA GLN A 135 1.42 11.39 -12.43
C GLN A 135 2.93 11.14 -12.61
N LEU A 136 3.77 11.94 -11.96
CA LEU A 136 5.20 11.80 -12.09
C LEU A 136 5.69 10.46 -11.52
N PHE A 137 5.24 10.11 -10.33
CA PHE A 137 5.59 8.83 -9.70
C PHE A 137 5.18 7.65 -10.57
N LEU A 138 3.95 7.64 -11.06
CA LEU A 138 3.44 6.54 -11.88
C LEU A 138 4.16 6.45 -13.23
N SER A 139 4.45 7.58 -13.88
CA SER A 139 5.18 7.56 -15.15
C SER A 139 6.62 7.09 -14.98
N GLU A 140 7.30 7.48 -13.92
CA GLU A 140 8.65 7.03 -13.62
C GLU A 140 8.70 5.54 -13.28
N THR A 141 7.69 5.06 -12.54
CA THR A 141 7.64 3.67 -12.10
C THR A 141 7.14 2.71 -13.18
N LEU A 142 6.09 3.10 -13.91
CA LEU A 142 5.45 2.25 -14.92
C LEU A 142 5.98 2.47 -16.33
N GLY A 143 6.71 3.56 -16.55
CA GLY A 143 7.32 3.89 -17.82
C GLY A 143 6.43 4.72 -18.74
N SER A 144 6.94 5.02 -19.94
CA SER A 144 6.30 5.93 -20.90
C SER A 144 4.94 5.45 -21.41
N ALA A 145 4.69 4.15 -21.41
CA ALA A 145 3.41 3.58 -21.82
C ALA A 145 2.25 4.08 -20.96
N TYR A 146 2.49 4.25 -19.65
CA TYR A 146 1.48 4.76 -18.74
C TYR A 146 1.08 6.21 -19.07
N ALA A 147 2.06 7.03 -19.41
CA ALA A 147 1.81 8.44 -19.76
C ALA A 147 0.93 8.59 -21.00
N VAL A 148 1.03 7.67 -21.95
CA VAL A 148 0.18 7.65 -23.15
C VAL A 148 -1.26 7.27 -22.81
N GLU A 149 -1.45 6.29 -21.94
CA GLU A 149 -2.79 5.84 -21.52
C GLU A 149 -3.57 6.93 -20.79
N ILE A 150 -2.90 7.74 -19.96
CA ILE A 150 -3.57 8.84 -19.25
C ILE A 150 -4.06 9.93 -20.19
N ARG A 151 -3.38 10.15 -21.31
CA ARG A 151 -3.71 11.22 -22.28
C ARG A 151 -4.85 10.85 -23.21
N SER A 152 -5.19 9.59 -23.28
CA SER A 152 -6.31 9.12 -24.11
C SER A 152 -7.60 9.06 -23.30
#